data_f2e7e41f0ec47981715f83407c481124
#
_entry.id   f2e7e41f0ec47981715f83407c481124
#
_cell.length_a   1.000
_cell.length_b   1.000
_cell.length_c   1.000
_cell.angle_alpha   90.00
_cell.angle_beta   90.00
_cell.angle_gamma   90.00
#
_symmetry.space_group_name_H-M   'P 1'
#
loop_
_entity.id
_entity.type
_entity.pdbx_description
1 polymer ?
#
loop_
_entity_poly.entity_id
_entity_poly.type
_entity_poly.pdbx_seq_one_letter_code
_entity_poly.pdbx_strand_id
1 'polypeptide(L)'
;MQLDAILVNSGAKFRKEILAMPVVALEKTLKHMTIRKGVRGEETVGGYDSDAEVRPYKTGKNATDTGSVEGRTLITYLGDVVEEFDPYILFSTVYGEKFSSLVDRKESEVVKTMALAVAKRVSSKLGKALFAAVRDKDGTSTMDLFNGFDTIAAKEISEGNITVAKGNLHIHEAITAANAGDVLKAIYSAASDELRDRAEEGTPLKMFVPKGVLDYYEEWCLSTLGAVVYNQTYKKSHLHCDSNVEIVPLVGLKNSEYIYLTTKENMLVGMDQLSDEEKVKIRECDNPKALQFFMCMYWGVQFESIRKEFLLVSRTTAAPSPTPTPSGSVIGVNEIEFAATAGNRTETFATTTGKPVAASVETEGADDWLEVENVSDNQIKFTVTAYAKTDTGDDPRVAKVKISAIDESGSLEVTVEQAKAES
;
A
#
# COMPACT_ATOMS: atom_id res chain seq x y z
N MET A 1 -7.56 -42.19 -0.02
CA MET A 1 -6.66 -42.61 1.08
C MET A 1 -5.18 -42.70 0.69
N GLN A 2 -4.76 -43.51 -0.29
CA GLN A 2 -3.33 -43.66 -0.63
C GLN A 2 -2.74 -42.37 -1.28
N LEU A 3 -3.49 -41.71 -2.13
CA LEU A 3 -3.07 -40.48 -2.82
C LEU A 3 -2.96 -39.29 -1.87
N ASP A 4 -3.89 -39.16 -0.95
CA ASP A 4 -3.93 -38.08 0.03
C ASP A 4 -2.75 -38.17 0.99
N ALA A 5 -2.43 -39.37 1.48
CA ALA A 5 -1.24 -39.62 2.33
C ALA A 5 0.07 -39.30 1.59
N ILE A 6 0.15 -39.62 0.30
CA ILE A 6 1.29 -39.28 -0.56
C ILE A 6 1.47 -37.74 -0.64
N LEU A 7 0.41 -37.01 -0.90
CA LEU A 7 0.46 -35.55 -1.04
C LEU A 7 0.78 -34.85 0.29
N VAL A 8 0.21 -35.31 1.40
CA VAL A 8 0.50 -34.82 2.76
C VAL A 8 1.96 -35.04 3.11
N ASN A 9 2.52 -36.24 2.85
CA ASN A 9 3.92 -36.55 3.11
C ASN A 9 4.86 -35.73 2.20
N SER A 10 4.49 -35.48 0.95
CA SER A 10 5.26 -34.64 0.04
C SER A 10 5.27 -33.18 0.49
N GLY A 11 4.15 -32.65 0.97
CA GLY A 11 4.09 -31.33 1.59
C GLY A 11 5.03 -31.21 2.78
N ALA A 12 5.13 -32.24 3.63
CA ALA A 12 6.05 -32.27 4.76
C ALA A 12 7.52 -32.29 4.30
N LYS A 13 7.85 -33.03 3.25
CA LYS A 13 9.22 -33.16 2.72
C LYS A 13 9.75 -31.86 2.10
N PHE A 14 8.90 -31.12 1.40
CA PHE A 14 9.29 -29.91 0.65
C PHE A 14 8.97 -28.60 1.35
N ARG A 15 8.59 -28.60 2.64
CA ARG A 15 8.21 -27.42 3.41
C ARG A 15 9.17 -26.24 3.29
N LYS A 16 10.48 -26.50 3.45
CA LYS A 16 11.51 -25.45 3.37
C LYS A 16 11.59 -24.80 2.00
N GLU A 17 11.48 -25.61 0.94
CA GLU A 17 11.47 -25.11 -0.44
C GLU A 17 10.20 -24.29 -0.71
N ILE A 18 9.05 -24.76 -0.28
CA ILE A 18 7.76 -24.10 -0.47
C ILE A 18 7.73 -22.73 0.23
N LEU A 19 8.22 -22.65 1.47
CA LEU A 19 8.32 -21.37 2.21
C LEU A 19 9.26 -20.37 1.54
N ALA A 20 10.35 -20.85 0.95
CA ALA A 20 11.30 -19.99 0.26
C ALA A 20 10.77 -19.46 -1.10
N MET A 21 9.86 -20.18 -1.74
CA MET A 21 9.40 -19.87 -3.10
C MET A 21 8.83 -18.46 -3.29
N PRO A 22 7.96 -17.91 -2.42
CA PRO A 22 7.46 -16.54 -2.59
C PRO A 22 8.57 -15.51 -2.53
N VAL A 23 9.57 -15.71 -1.66
CA VAL A 23 10.73 -14.83 -1.51
C VAL A 23 11.65 -14.91 -2.73
N VAL A 24 11.93 -16.12 -3.22
CA VAL A 24 12.72 -16.34 -4.44
C VAL A 24 12.02 -15.73 -5.66
N ALA A 25 10.70 -15.87 -5.75
CA ALA A 25 9.94 -15.27 -6.84
C ALA A 25 9.92 -13.73 -6.79
N LEU A 26 10.08 -13.14 -5.60
CA LEU A 26 10.22 -11.69 -5.39
C LEU A 26 11.69 -11.22 -5.43
N GLU A 27 12.66 -12.10 -5.62
CA GLU A 27 14.09 -11.78 -5.56
C GLU A 27 14.46 -10.56 -6.41
N LYS A 28 13.86 -10.43 -7.60
CA LYS A 28 14.11 -9.28 -8.48
C LYS A 28 13.75 -7.93 -7.85
N THR A 29 12.76 -7.89 -6.97
CA THR A 29 12.36 -6.68 -6.24
C THR A 29 13.15 -6.57 -4.95
N LEU A 30 13.25 -7.65 -4.19
CA LEU A 30 13.89 -7.68 -2.86
C LEU A 30 15.41 -7.47 -2.91
N LYS A 31 16.08 -7.76 -4.04
CA LYS A 31 17.53 -7.50 -4.19
C LYS A 31 17.88 -6.00 -4.04
N HIS A 32 16.91 -5.11 -4.30
CA HIS A 32 17.07 -3.66 -4.18
C HIS A 32 16.67 -3.12 -2.79
N MET A 33 16.28 -3.99 -1.86
CA MET A 33 15.82 -3.67 -0.51
C MET A 33 16.58 -4.50 0.52
N THR A 34 16.55 -4.09 1.77
CA THR A 34 17.17 -4.82 2.89
C THR A 34 16.13 -5.68 3.58
N ILE A 35 16.41 -6.99 3.63
CA ILE A 35 15.53 -7.96 4.26
C ILE A 35 15.93 -8.14 5.72
N ARG A 36 14.99 -7.87 6.64
CA ARG A 36 15.09 -8.19 8.07
C ARG A 36 14.37 -9.51 8.34
N LYS A 37 15.16 -10.54 8.67
CA LYS A 37 14.65 -11.90 8.94
C LYS A 37 14.36 -12.09 10.41
N GLY A 38 13.32 -12.86 10.73
CA GLY A 38 12.99 -13.23 12.12
C GLY A 38 12.14 -12.19 12.85
N VAL A 39 11.60 -11.18 12.14
CA VAL A 39 10.73 -10.17 12.73
C VAL A 39 9.31 -10.75 12.84
N ARG A 40 8.84 -10.88 14.08
CA ARG A 40 7.48 -11.36 14.39
C ARG A 40 6.79 -10.33 15.28
N GLY A 41 6.02 -9.44 14.68
CA GLY A 41 5.38 -8.32 15.35
C GLY A 41 6.15 -7.03 15.14
N GLU A 42 6.70 -6.44 16.18
CA GLU A 42 7.33 -5.12 16.16
C GLU A 42 8.83 -5.21 16.41
N GLU A 43 9.62 -4.51 15.60
CA GLU A 43 11.06 -4.32 15.78
C GLU A 43 11.38 -2.84 15.62
N THR A 44 12.09 -2.26 16.59
CA THR A 44 12.58 -0.89 16.45
C THR A 44 13.82 -0.90 15.55
N VAL A 45 13.73 -0.17 14.46
CA VAL A 45 14.80 0.07 13.48
C VAL A 45 15.19 1.53 13.51
N GLY A 46 16.40 1.85 13.15
CA GLY A 46 16.89 3.23 13.10
C GLY A 46 18.38 3.30 13.44
N GLY A 47 18.96 4.45 13.21
CA GLY A 47 20.38 4.72 13.41
C GLY A 47 20.65 5.73 14.52
N TYR A 48 21.88 5.71 15.01
CA TYR A 48 22.43 6.78 15.80
C TYR A 48 23.00 7.83 14.85
N ASP A 49 22.52 9.04 14.96
CA ASP A 49 23.02 10.19 14.22
C ASP A 49 23.90 11.04 15.12
N SER A 50 25.07 11.41 14.63
CA SER A 50 26.06 12.14 15.39
C SER A 50 26.47 13.40 14.63
N ASP A 51 26.34 14.55 15.29
CA ASP A 51 26.86 15.83 14.83
C ASP A 51 28.32 16.06 15.26
N ALA A 52 29.08 14.97 15.48
CA ALA A 52 30.43 15.06 15.95
C ALA A 52 31.37 15.71 14.91
N GLU A 53 32.03 16.79 15.29
CA GLU A 53 32.99 17.51 14.46
C GLU A 53 34.41 17.46 15.04
N VAL A 54 35.41 17.34 14.18
CA VAL A 54 36.80 17.50 14.54
C VAL A 54 37.11 18.99 14.58
N ARG A 55 37.37 19.49 15.79
CA ARG A 55 37.66 20.92 16.07
C ARG A 55 39.12 21.16 16.40
N PRO A 56 39.62 22.39 16.15
CA PRO A 56 40.94 22.80 16.64
C PRO A 56 41.06 22.59 18.14
N TYR A 57 42.17 22.01 18.58
CA TYR A 57 42.43 21.76 19.99
C TYR A 57 42.43 23.08 20.81
N LYS A 58 41.66 23.10 21.87
CA LYS A 58 41.64 24.21 22.87
C LYS A 58 41.89 23.64 24.25
N THR A 59 42.71 24.33 25.01
CA THR A 59 42.92 24.02 26.42
C THR A 59 41.67 24.45 27.21
N GLY A 60 40.86 23.50 27.68
CA GLY A 60 39.64 23.75 28.40
C GLY A 60 38.48 22.90 27.89
N LYS A 61 37.26 23.18 28.41
CA LYS A 61 36.06 22.44 28.00
C LYS A 61 35.59 22.93 26.65
N ASN A 62 35.62 22.04 25.65
CA ASN A 62 35.04 22.29 24.35
C ASN A 62 33.50 22.14 24.38
N ALA A 63 32.82 22.69 23.36
CA ALA A 63 31.42 22.40 23.14
C ALA A 63 31.22 20.88 22.97
N THR A 64 30.14 20.35 23.52
CA THR A 64 29.78 18.93 23.42
C THR A 64 28.84 18.76 22.25
N ASP A 65 29.20 17.88 21.34
CA ASP A 65 28.31 17.48 20.24
C ASP A 65 27.22 16.54 20.78
N THR A 66 26.02 16.66 20.25
CA THR A 66 24.87 15.90 20.73
C THR A 66 24.45 14.94 19.63
N GLY A 67 24.56 13.65 19.88
CA GLY A 67 23.98 12.66 18.99
C GLY A 67 22.51 12.39 19.31
N SER A 68 21.71 12.09 18.31
CA SER A 68 20.32 11.72 18.45
C SER A 68 20.08 10.29 17.93
N VAL A 69 19.16 9.58 18.58
CA VAL A 69 18.67 8.28 18.10
C VAL A 69 17.29 8.47 17.56
N GLU A 70 17.10 8.26 16.26
CA GLU A 70 15.78 8.17 15.67
C GLU A 70 15.44 6.69 15.47
N GLY A 71 14.45 6.21 16.23
CA GLY A 71 13.90 4.88 16.07
C GLY A 71 12.58 4.93 15.31
N ARG A 72 12.43 4.06 14.31
CA ARG A 72 11.17 3.79 13.64
C ARG A 72 10.77 2.35 13.93
N THR A 73 9.47 2.07 13.96
CA THR A 73 8.99 0.73 14.25
C THR A 73 8.63 0.02 12.95
N LEU A 74 9.34 -1.08 12.68
CA LEU A 74 8.98 -2.02 11.63
C LEU A 74 7.96 -3.00 12.21
N ILE A 75 6.73 -2.96 11.72
CA ILE A 75 5.65 -3.84 12.17
C ILE A 75 5.40 -4.88 11.10
N THR A 76 5.41 -6.15 11.50
CA THR A 76 5.07 -7.27 10.64
C THR A 76 3.77 -7.93 11.10
N TYR A 77 2.94 -8.30 10.15
CA TYR A 77 1.67 -8.96 10.40
C TYR A 77 1.67 -10.37 9.83
N LEU A 78 1.02 -11.28 10.55
CA LEU A 78 0.84 -12.65 10.09
C LEU A 78 -0.24 -12.68 9.00
N GLY A 79 0.14 -13.14 7.82
CA GLY A 79 -0.77 -13.45 6.72
C GLY A 79 -0.81 -14.95 6.50
N ASP A 80 -1.94 -15.45 6.01
CA ASP A 80 -2.12 -16.83 5.64
C ASP A 80 -2.56 -16.98 4.19
N VAL A 81 -2.26 -18.12 3.63
CA VAL A 81 -2.73 -18.58 2.33
C VAL A 81 -3.38 -19.92 2.53
N VAL A 82 -4.66 -19.98 2.23
CA VAL A 82 -5.45 -21.21 2.31
C VAL A 82 -6.03 -21.48 0.93
N GLU A 83 -5.72 -22.62 0.36
CA GLU A 83 -6.23 -23.04 -0.95
C GLU A 83 -6.70 -24.49 -0.87
N GLU A 84 -7.94 -24.73 -1.28
CA GLU A 84 -8.50 -26.08 -1.39
C GLU A 84 -8.38 -26.57 -2.81
N PHE A 85 -8.01 -27.81 -2.97
CA PHE A 85 -7.87 -28.45 -4.28
C PHE A 85 -8.31 -29.90 -4.24
N ASP A 86 -8.90 -30.35 -5.36
CA ASP A 86 -9.25 -31.75 -5.57
C ASP A 86 -8.07 -32.49 -6.21
N PRO A 87 -7.43 -33.44 -5.51
CA PRO A 87 -6.31 -34.21 -6.05
C PRO A 87 -6.64 -34.97 -7.31
N TYR A 88 -7.88 -35.48 -7.45
CA TYR A 88 -8.29 -36.29 -8.60
C TYR A 88 -8.43 -35.44 -9.86
N ILE A 89 -8.99 -34.23 -9.74
CA ILE A 89 -9.07 -33.27 -10.85
C ILE A 89 -7.67 -32.83 -11.27
N LEU A 90 -6.81 -32.55 -10.32
CA LEU A 90 -5.42 -32.14 -10.60
C LEU A 90 -4.66 -33.20 -11.41
N PHE A 91 -4.79 -34.47 -11.03
CA PHE A 91 -4.13 -35.57 -11.73
C PHE A 91 -4.77 -35.89 -13.08
N SER A 92 -6.09 -35.75 -13.23
CA SER A 92 -6.77 -36.05 -14.47
C SER A 92 -6.61 -35.01 -15.57
N THR A 93 -6.51 -33.73 -15.21
CA THR A 93 -6.52 -32.62 -16.17
C THR A 93 -5.16 -32.05 -16.51
N VAL A 94 -4.32 -31.85 -15.51
CA VAL A 94 -3.05 -31.07 -15.68
C VAL A 94 -1.83 -31.98 -15.84
N TYR A 95 -1.87 -33.18 -15.22
CA TYR A 95 -0.69 -34.05 -15.13
C TYR A 95 -0.97 -35.48 -15.65
N GLY A 96 -2.18 -35.75 -16.15
CA GLY A 96 -2.58 -37.08 -16.60
C GLY A 96 -1.72 -37.66 -17.72
N GLU A 97 -1.22 -36.81 -18.63
CA GLU A 97 -0.34 -37.25 -19.71
C GLU A 97 1.10 -37.56 -19.25
N LYS A 98 1.56 -36.95 -18.15
CA LYS A 98 2.93 -37.14 -17.64
C LYS A 98 3.09 -38.37 -16.74
N PHE A 99 2.01 -38.91 -16.23
CA PHE A 99 2.02 -40.00 -15.24
C PHE A 99 1.17 -41.20 -15.72
N SER A 100 1.70 -41.93 -16.64
CA SER A 100 1.00 -43.13 -17.24
C SER A 100 0.89 -44.30 -16.26
N SER A 101 1.63 -44.32 -15.14
CA SER A 101 1.53 -45.40 -14.16
C SER A 101 1.50 -44.86 -12.71
N LEU A 102 0.81 -45.59 -11.83
CA LEU A 102 0.76 -45.30 -10.38
C LEU A 102 2.15 -45.33 -9.70
N VAL A 103 3.09 -46.04 -10.26
CA VAL A 103 4.48 -46.20 -9.74
C VAL A 103 5.33 -45.01 -10.07
N ASP A 104 5.09 -44.30 -11.18
CA ASP A 104 5.81 -43.11 -11.59
C ASP A 104 5.30 -41.81 -10.95
N ARG A 105 4.17 -41.89 -10.24
CA ARG A 105 3.61 -40.78 -9.45
C ARG A 105 4.44 -40.56 -8.18
N LYS A 106 5.72 -40.32 -8.39
CA LYS A 106 6.59 -39.93 -7.27
C LYS A 106 6.06 -38.66 -6.65
N GLU A 107 5.82 -38.75 -5.37
CA GLU A 107 5.22 -37.83 -4.42
C GLU A 107 5.67 -36.37 -4.55
N SER A 108 6.79 -36.12 -5.24
CA SER A 108 7.46 -34.83 -5.10
C SER A 108 7.11 -33.80 -6.16
N GLU A 109 6.83 -34.18 -7.42
CA GLU A 109 6.79 -33.20 -8.50
C GLU A 109 5.45 -32.45 -8.60
N VAL A 110 4.33 -33.10 -8.28
CA VAL A 110 3.00 -32.49 -8.37
C VAL A 110 2.82 -31.44 -7.29
N VAL A 111 3.16 -31.78 -6.05
CA VAL A 111 3.10 -30.84 -4.91
C VAL A 111 4.03 -29.66 -5.14
N LYS A 112 5.24 -29.92 -5.63
CA LYS A 112 6.21 -28.87 -5.95
C LYS A 112 5.73 -27.92 -7.05
N THR A 113 5.12 -28.45 -8.11
CA THR A 113 4.60 -27.64 -9.22
C THR A 113 3.38 -26.82 -8.81
N MET A 114 2.49 -27.40 -8.00
CA MET A 114 1.35 -26.70 -7.43
C MET A 114 1.81 -25.58 -6.48
N ALA A 115 2.72 -25.88 -5.55
CA ALA A 115 3.30 -24.91 -4.64
C ALA A 115 4.03 -23.78 -5.39
N LEU A 116 4.71 -24.08 -6.50
CA LEU A 116 5.31 -23.07 -7.38
C LEU A 116 4.26 -22.15 -8.02
N ALA A 117 3.12 -22.68 -8.44
CA ALA A 117 2.04 -21.87 -9.02
C ALA A 117 1.42 -20.93 -7.97
N VAL A 118 1.15 -21.47 -6.77
CA VAL A 118 0.65 -20.68 -5.63
C VAL A 118 1.67 -19.62 -5.24
N ALA A 119 2.94 -19.97 -5.08
CA ALA A 119 4.01 -19.06 -4.72
C ALA A 119 4.20 -17.93 -5.73
N LYS A 120 4.14 -18.20 -7.03
CA LYS A 120 4.18 -17.16 -8.07
C LYS A 120 3.01 -16.20 -7.98
N ARG A 121 1.82 -16.69 -7.66
CA ARG A 121 0.63 -15.85 -7.52
C ARG A 121 0.72 -14.99 -6.25
N VAL A 122 1.13 -15.57 -5.14
CA VAL A 122 1.36 -14.87 -3.87
C VAL A 122 2.44 -13.80 -4.04
N SER A 123 3.59 -14.13 -4.66
CA SER A 123 4.67 -13.17 -4.88
C SER A 123 4.26 -12.00 -5.79
N SER A 124 3.46 -12.27 -6.83
CA SER A 124 2.94 -11.20 -7.70
C SER A 124 2.03 -10.23 -6.94
N LYS A 125 1.17 -10.75 -6.03
CA LYS A 125 0.32 -9.92 -5.17
C LYS A 125 1.14 -9.18 -4.12
N LEU A 126 2.08 -9.86 -3.45
CA LEU A 126 2.99 -9.24 -2.47
C LEU A 126 3.85 -8.16 -3.09
N GLY A 127 4.34 -8.35 -4.33
CA GLY A 127 5.13 -7.33 -5.03
C GLY A 127 4.37 -6.01 -5.24
N LYS A 128 3.04 -6.07 -5.39
CA LYS A 128 2.19 -4.87 -5.41
C LYS A 128 1.93 -4.35 -4.01
N ALA A 129 1.67 -5.25 -3.06
CA ALA A 129 1.38 -4.92 -1.68
C ALA A 129 2.55 -4.20 -1.00
N LEU A 130 3.82 -4.53 -1.34
CA LEU A 130 5.00 -3.84 -0.80
C LEU A 130 4.90 -2.30 -0.91
N PHE A 131 4.20 -1.78 -1.92
CA PHE A 131 4.05 -0.34 -2.13
C PHE A 131 2.65 0.17 -1.78
N ALA A 132 1.62 -0.39 -2.37
CA ALA A 132 0.26 0.17 -2.36
C ALA A 132 -0.67 -0.45 -1.30
N ALA A 133 -0.18 -1.34 -0.44
CA ALA A 133 -1.01 -1.98 0.59
C ALA A 133 -1.42 -0.99 1.68
N VAL A 134 -2.66 -1.16 2.15
CA VAL A 134 -3.22 -0.42 3.29
C VAL A 134 -3.72 -1.45 4.30
N ARG A 135 -3.23 -1.37 5.53
CA ARG A 135 -3.59 -2.34 6.57
C ARG A 135 -5.07 -2.26 6.91
N ASP A 136 -5.77 -3.37 6.69
CA ASP A 136 -7.10 -3.61 7.21
C ASP A 136 -7.10 -4.94 7.97
N LYS A 137 -7.52 -4.91 9.24
CA LYS A 137 -7.54 -6.09 10.11
C LYS A 137 -8.57 -7.14 9.64
N ASP A 138 -9.68 -6.67 9.10
CA ASP A 138 -10.80 -7.50 8.66
C ASP A 138 -10.82 -7.73 7.14
N GLY A 139 -9.78 -7.23 6.44
CA GLY A 139 -9.59 -7.38 5.01
C GLY A 139 -9.32 -8.82 4.59
N THR A 140 -9.61 -9.14 3.34
CA THR A 140 -9.52 -10.50 2.77
C THR A 140 -8.48 -10.61 1.65
N SER A 141 -7.70 -9.56 1.43
CA SER A 141 -6.78 -9.42 0.32
C SER A 141 -5.34 -9.29 0.79
N THR A 142 -4.38 -9.63 -0.05
CA THR A 142 -2.96 -9.36 0.23
C THR A 142 -2.66 -7.86 0.40
N MET A 143 -3.51 -6.99 -0.18
CA MET A 143 -3.39 -5.54 -0.06
C MET A 143 -3.76 -5.02 1.32
N ASP A 144 -4.48 -5.81 2.11
CA ASP A 144 -4.98 -5.46 3.44
C ASP A 144 -4.02 -5.95 4.56
N LEU A 145 -2.93 -6.64 4.19
CA LEU A 145 -2.08 -7.34 5.16
C LEU A 145 -1.22 -6.39 6.01
N PHE A 146 -0.62 -5.36 5.40
CA PHE A 146 0.26 -4.39 6.06
C PHE A 146 0.21 -3.05 5.31
N ASN A 147 0.80 -1.99 5.87
CA ASN A 147 0.96 -0.72 5.16
C ASN A 147 2.18 -0.77 4.24
N GLY A 148 1.99 -0.51 2.96
CA GLY A 148 3.06 -0.43 1.97
C GLY A 148 3.84 0.89 2.04
N PHE A 149 4.94 0.99 1.29
CA PHE A 149 5.79 2.19 1.28
C PHE A 149 5.04 3.45 0.86
N ASP A 150 4.13 3.36 -0.12
CA ASP A 150 3.33 4.51 -0.57
C ASP A 150 2.38 4.99 0.52
N THR A 151 1.75 4.05 1.25
CA THR A 151 0.86 4.35 2.37
C THR A 151 1.62 4.97 3.53
N ILE A 152 2.83 4.47 3.83
CA ILE A 152 3.69 5.04 4.86
C ILE A 152 4.14 6.45 4.44
N ALA A 153 4.57 6.64 3.20
CA ALA A 153 4.98 7.94 2.68
C ALA A 153 3.81 8.96 2.70
N ALA A 154 2.61 8.54 2.28
CA ALA A 154 1.41 9.37 2.34
C ALA A 154 1.08 9.83 3.77
N LYS A 155 1.15 8.89 4.73
CA LYS A 155 0.95 9.19 6.14
C LYS A 155 2.00 10.20 6.66
N GLU A 156 3.28 9.97 6.39
CA GLU A 156 4.36 10.87 6.82
C GLU A 156 4.28 12.26 6.17
N ILE A 157 3.76 12.34 4.95
CA ILE A 157 3.48 13.62 4.28
C ILE A 157 2.30 14.33 4.98
N SER A 158 1.23 13.62 5.31
CA SER A 158 0.06 14.20 6.00
C SER A 158 0.39 14.68 7.42
N GLU A 159 1.28 13.97 8.12
CA GLU A 159 1.78 14.34 9.45
C GLU A 159 2.84 15.47 9.41
N GLY A 160 3.26 15.90 8.21
CA GLY A 160 4.27 16.94 8.04
C GLY A 160 5.70 16.49 8.38
N ASN A 161 5.96 15.19 8.40
CA ASN A 161 7.30 14.63 8.59
C ASN A 161 8.10 14.63 7.28
N ILE A 162 7.42 14.45 6.15
CA ILE A 162 7.97 14.57 4.80
C ILE A 162 7.38 15.81 4.14
N THR A 163 8.20 16.86 3.95
CA THR A 163 7.77 18.14 3.36
C THR A 163 8.84 18.74 2.47
N VAL A 164 8.44 19.64 1.57
CA VAL A 164 9.38 20.40 0.74
C VAL A 164 10.31 21.26 1.60
N ALA A 165 9.78 21.82 2.69
CA ALA A 165 10.56 22.67 3.61
C ALA A 165 11.67 21.88 4.34
N LYS A 166 11.46 20.60 4.61
CA LYS A 166 12.46 19.70 5.21
C LYS A 166 13.46 19.14 4.18
N GLY A 167 13.25 19.38 2.89
CA GLY A 167 14.12 18.89 1.81
C GLY A 167 14.02 17.40 1.51
N ASN A 168 13.02 16.70 2.03
CA ASN A 168 12.76 15.28 1.80
C ASN A 168 11.53 14.99 0.93
N LEU A 169 10.87 16.06 0.42
CA LEU A 169 9.79 15.97 -0.56
C LEU A 169 10.10 16.84 -1.77
N HIS A 170 9.95 16.29 -2.95
CA HIS A 170 9.99 17.00 -4.22
C HIS A 170 8.65 16.86 -4.94
N ILE A 171 8.23 17.89 -5.66
CA ILE A 171 7.01 17.87 -6.47
C ILE A 171 7.42 17.99 -7.93
N HIS A 172 7.02 17.02 -8.75
CA HIS A 172 7.33 16.99 -10.17
C HIS A 172 6.06 17.03 -11.03
N GLU A 173 6.20 17.48 -12.24
CA GLU A 173 5.13 17.43 -13.25
C GLU A 173 4.89 16.00 -13.76
N ALA A 174 3.78 15.78 -14.47
CA ALA A 174 3.48 14.49 -15.07
C ALA A 174 4.60 14.05 -16.04
N ILE A 175 5.08 12.81 -15.86
CA ILE A 175 6.18 12.26 -16.63
C ILE A 175 5.66 11.72 -17.96
N THR A 176 6.28 12.16 -19.05
CA THR A 176 5.99 11.77 -20.43
C THR A 176 7.28 11.41 -21.16
N ALA A 177 7.17 10.80 -22.33
CA ALA A 177 8.32 10.52 -23.18
C ALA A 177 9.12 11.78 -23.59
N ALA A 178 8.50 12.96 -23.54
CA ALA A 178 9.16 14.21 -23.90
C ALA A 178 10.00 14.82 -22.76
N ASN A 179 9.66 14.57 -21.48
CA ASN A 179 10.28 15.23 -20.33
C ASN A 179 10.92 14.27 -19.30
N ALA A 180 10.81 12.95 -19.50
CA ALA A 180 11.22 11.97 -18.50
C ALA A 180 12.66 12.15 -18.01
N GLY A 181 13.62 12.41 -18.90
CA GLY A 181 15.00 12.61 -18.49
C GLY A 181 15.22 13.88 -17.69
N ASP A 182 14.54 14.96 -18.05
CA ASP A 182 14.65 16.24 -17.35
C ASP A 182 14.01 16.17 -15.97
N VAL A 183 12.84 15.52 -15.84
CA VAL A 183 12.17 15.32 -14.55
C VAL A 183 12.99 14.44 -13.62
N LEU A 184 13.53 13.31 -14.10
CA LEU A 184 14.37 12.44 -13.27
C LEU A 184 15.65 13.15 -12.82
N LYS A 185 16.24 13.98 -13.69
CA LYS A 185 17.37 14.85 -13.34
C LYS A 185 16.98 15.89 -12.29
N ALA A 186 15.80 16.50 -12.41
CA ALA A 186 15.32 17.49 -11.46
C ALA A 186 15.10 16.85 -10.06
N ILE A 187 14.54 15.64 -10.01
CA ILE A 187 14.40 14.86 -8.78
C ILE A 187 15.77 14.60 -8.12
N TYR A 188 16.76 14.16 -8.91
CA TYR A 188 18.12 13.95 -8.41
C TYR A 188 18.76 15.25 -7.90
N SER A 189 18.58 16.35 -8.62
CA SER A 189 19.12 17.66 -8.25
C SER A 189 18.45 18.25 -7.00
N ALA A 190 17.22 17.86 -6.69
CA ALA A 190 16.51 18.26 -5.49
C ALA A 190 16.92 17.47 -4.25
N ALA A 191 17.68 16.40 -4.41
CA ALA A 191 18.23 15.63 -3.28
C ALA A 191 19.28 16.45 -2.53
N SER A 192 19.37 16.22 -1.22
CA SER A 192 20.40 16.85 -0.39
C SER A 192 21.80 16.42 -0.81
N ASP A 193 22.80 17.26 -0.55
CA ASP A 193 24.19 16.93 -0.87
C ASP A 193 24.63 15.68 -0.10
N GLU A 194 24.22 15.54 1.15
CA GLU A 194 24.52 14.38 2.00
C GLU A 194 23.96 13.07 1.42
N LEU A 195 22.76 13.12 0.81
CA LEU A 195 22.18 11.94 0.14
C LEU A 195 22.95 11.60 -1.14
N ARG A 196 23.40 12.62 -1.90
CA ARG A 196 24.19 12.42 -3.12
C ARG A 196 25.59 11.91 -2.82
N ASP A 197 26.23 12.42 -1.76
CA ASP A 197 27.57 11.99 -1.33
C ASP A 197 27.63 10.49 -0.95
N ARG A 198 26.51 9.94 -0.45
CA ARG A 198 26.40 8.48 -0.19
C ARG A 198 26.63 7.63 -1.44
N ALA A 199 26.25 8.12 -2.62
CA ALA A 199 26.52 7.43 -3.88
C ALA A 199 28.01 7.35 -4.18
N GLU A 200 28.80 8.34 -3.78
CA GLU A 200 30.26 8.39 -3.97
C GLU A 200 31.00 7.51 -2.96
N GLU A 201 30.45 7.34 -1.75
CA GLU A 201 31.02 6.47 -0.71
C GLU A 201 30.89 4.96 -0.99
N GLY A 202 30.36 4.58 -2.17
CA GLY A 202 30.23 3.19 -2.60
C GLY A 202 28.90 2.53 -2.28
N THR A 203 27.93 3.28 -1.75
CA THR A 203 26.54 2.83 -1.58
C THR A 203 25.70 3.40 -2.73
N PRO A 204 25.42 2.63 -3.81
CA PRO A 204 24.73 3.17 -4.97
C PRO A 204 23.33 3.64 -4.59
N LEU A 205 23.00 4.88 -4.98
CA LEU A 205 21.65 5.39 -4.87
C LEU A 205 20.72 4.64 -5.84
N LYS A 206 19.51 4.43 -5.39
CA LYS A 206 18.45 3.79 -6.17
C LYS A 206 17.28 4.73 -6.32
N MET A 207 16.89 4.92 -7.57
CA MET A 207 15.67 5.65 -7.91
C MET A 207 14.59 4.64 -8.27
N PHE A 208 13.68 4.40 -7.33
CA PHE A 208 12.56 3.48 -7.52
C PHE A 208 11.45 4.17 -8.30
N VAL A 209 11.15 3.64 -9.47
CA VAL A 209 10.19 4.24 -10.40
C VAL A 209 9.13 3.24 -10.87
N PRO A 210 7.92 3.69 -11.24
CA PRO A 210 7.00 2.88 -12.02
C PRO A 210 7.65 2.41 -13.32
N LYS A 211 7.33 1.17 -13.74
CA LYS A 211 7.93 0.63 -14.96
C LYS A 211 7.69 1.52 -16.20
N GLY A 212 6.50 2.13 -16.32
CA GLY A 212 6.18 3.02 -17.42
C GLY A 212 7.07 4.27 -17.48
N VAL A 213 7.60 4.72 -16.34
CA VAL A 213 8.54 5.84 -16.31
C VAL A 213 9.88 5.46 -16.94
N LEU A 214 10.34 4.21 -16.75
CA LEU A 214 11.53 3.75 -17.44
C LEU A 214 11.32 3.68 -18.96
N ASP A 215 10.16 3.22 -19.40
CA ASP A 215 9.83 3.14 -20.83
C ASP A 215 9.86 4.57 -21.45
N TYR A 216 9.27 5.57 -20.77
CA TYR A 216 9.35 6.97 -21.18
C TYR A 216 10.79 7.53 -21.16
N TYR A 217 11.57 7.14 -20.15
CA TYR A 217 12.96 7.56 -20.05
C TYR A 217 13.82 6.99 -21.19
N GLU A 218 13.61 5.71 -21.57
CA GLU A 218 14.29 5.11 -22.70
C GLU A 218 13.92 5.82 -24.03
N GLU A 219 12.66 6.20 -24.21
CA GLU A 219 12.17 6.94 -25.37
C GLU A 219 12.73 8.37 -25.41
N TRP A 220 12.78 9.06 -24.27
CA TRP A 220 13.42 10.37 -24.13
C TRP A 220 14.91 10.31 -24.48
N CYS A 221 15.63 9.30 -23.98
CA CYS A 221 17.03 9.11 -24.31
C CYS A 221 17.25 8.87 -25.81
N LEU A 222 16.38 8.10 -26.45
CA LEU A 222 16.41 7.87 -27.90
C LEU A 222 16.21 9.16 -28.70
N SER A 223 15.23 9.97 -28.30
CA SER A 223 14.87 11.20 -29.03
C SER A 223 15.88 12.33 -28.81
N THR A 224 16.40 12.46 -27.58
CA THR A 224 17.23 13.60 -27.17
C THR A 224 18.73 13.32 -27.30
N LEU A 225 19.18 12.12 -26.91
CA LEU A 225 20.60 11.73 -26.90
C LEU A 225 21.00 10.91 -28.15
N GLY A 226 20.03 10.50 -28.97
CA GLY A 226 20.27 9.71 -30.17
C GLY A 226 20.80 8.30 -29.88
N ALA A 227 21.65 7.78 -30.78
CA ALA A 227 22.18 6.41 -30.71
C ALA A 227 23.05 6.12 -29.46
N VAL A 228 23.34 7.09 -28.63
CA VAL A 228 24.15 6.95 -27.40
C VAL A 228 23.58 5.90 -26.43
N VAL A 229 22.27 5.76 -26.40
CA VAL A 229 21.57 4.77 -25.52
C VAL A 229 21.97 3.31 -25.83
N TYR A 230 22.34 3.02 -27.05
CA TYR A 230 22.77 1.70 -27.50
C TYR A 230 24.29 1.48 -27.44
N ASN A 231 25.04 2.48 -26.99
CA ASN A 231 26.46 2.32 -26.79
C ASN A 231 26.70 1.39 -25.59
N GLN A 232 27.57 0.38 -25.72
CA GLN A 232 27.87 -0.58 -24.67
C GLN A 232 28.41 0.04 -23.37
N THR A 233 28.89 1.26 -23.44
CA THR A 233 29.37 2.05 -22.29
C THR A 233 28.23 2.67 -21.48
N TYR A 234 27.01 2.78 -22.06
CA TYR A 234 25.85 3.40 -21.41
C TYR A 234 24.99 2.33 -20.73
N LYS A 235 24.89 2.42 -19.42
CA LYS A 235 24.03 1.50 -18.66
C LYS A 235 22.59 2.01 -18.70
N LYS A 236 21.70 1.32 -19.40
CA LYS A 236 20.27 1.65 -19.56
C LYS A 236 19.53 1.93 -18.25
N SER A 237 19.95 1.30 -17.16
CA SER A 237 19.33 1.37 -15.84
C SER A 237 19.93 2.45 -14.94
N HIS A 238 20.70 3.38 -15.49
CA HIS A 238 21.35 4.44 -14.71
C HIS A 238 20.91 5.80 -15.23
N LEU A 239 20.95 6.78 -14.35
CA LEU A 239 20.58 8.14 -14.69
C LEU A 239 21.63 8.73 -15.68
N HIS A 240 21.18 9.44 -16.70
CA HIS A 240 22.06 9.97 -17.74
C HIS A 240 23.09 11.01 -17.23
N CYS A 241 22.76 11.71 -16.14
CA CYS A 241 23.62 12.72 -15.54
C CYS A 241 24.54 12.17 -14.43
N ASP A 242 24.22 10.98 -13.86
CA ASP A 242 25.04 10.34 -12.85
C ASP A 242 24.95 8.81 -12.93
N SER A 243 26.10 8.18 -13.21
CA SER A 243 26.20 6.73 -13.35
C SER A 243 26.13 5.98 -12.02
N ASN A 244 26.19 6.67 -10.87
CA ASN A 244 26.09 6.07 -9.54
C ASN A 244 24.63 5.92 -9.08
N VAL A 245 23.68 6.50 -9.84
CA VAL A 245 22.24 6.38 -9.55
C VAL A 245 21.61 5.31 -10.44
N GLU A 246 21.19 4.21 -9.83
CA GLU A 246 20.49 3.12 -10.51
C GLU A 246 18.99 3.39 -10.56
N ILE A 247 18.41 3.43 -11.76
CA ILE A 247 16.95 3.48 -11.95
C ILE A 247 16.39 2.07 -11.79
N VAL A 248 15.55 1.87 -10.81
CA VAL A 248 14.95 0.57 -10.48
C VAL A 248 13.47 0.57 -10.84
N PRO A 249 13.10 0.01 -12.02
CA PRO A 249 11.71 -0.08 -12.42
C PRO A 249 11.02 -1.22 -11.66
N LEU A 250 9.95 -0.93 -10.94
CA LEU A 250 9.19 -1.92 -10.20
C LEU A 250 7.75 -2.00 -10.68
N VAL A 251 7.30 -3.23 -10.91
CA VAL A 251 5.90 -3.50 -11.30
C VAL A 251 4.94 -3.15 -10.16
N GLY A 252 5.39 -3.26 -8.91
CA GLY A 252 4.61 -2.89 -7.73
C GLY A 252 4.23 -1.42 -7.67
N LEU A 253 5.02 -0.55 -8.29
CA LEU A 253 4.79 0.90 -8.39
C LEU A 253 3.91 1.31 -9.59
N LYS A 254 3.30 0.38 -10.34
CA LYS A 254 2.60 0.69 -11.59
C LYS A 254 1.59 1.84 -11.51
N ASN A 255 0.90 1.96 -10.38
CA ASN A 255 -0.12 2.99 -10.15
C ASN A 255 0.31 3.96 -9.03
N SER A 256 1.57 3.94 -8.64
CA SER A 256 2.10 4.85 -7.64
C SER A 256 2.33 6.23 -8.22
N GLU A 257 2.01 7.25 -7.45
CA GLU A 257 2.32 8.66 -7.74
C GLU A 257 3.71 9.05 -7.21
N TYR A 258 4.37 8.11 -6.52
CA TYR A 258 5.63 8.35 -5.85
C TYR A 258 6.82 7.78 -6.61
N ILE A 259 7.92 8.52 -6.54
CA ILE A 259 9.26 8.09 -6.91
C ILE A 259 10.12 8.23 -5.66
N TYR A 260 10.88 7.21 -5.34
CA TYR A 260 11.76 7.20 -4.17
C TYR A 260 13.21 7.23 -4.62
N LEU A 261 13.98 8.21 -4.13
CA LEU A 261 15.43 8.26 -4.25
C LEU A 261 16.03 7.98 -2.87
N THR A 262 16.69 6.83 -2.75
CA THR A 262 17.21 6.36 -1.47
C THR A 262 18.26 5.27 -1.68
N THR A 263 18.87 4.80 -0.60
CA THR A 263 19.77 3.64 -0.62
C THR A 263 18.99 2.34 -0.39
N LYS A 264 19.63 1.21 -0.70
CA LYS A 264 19.07 -0.12 -0.45
C LYS A 264 18.79 -0.36 1.04
N GLU A 265 19.66 0.13 1.89
CA GLU A 265 19.63 -0.04 3.34
C GLU A 265 18.41 0.59 3.96
N ASN A 266 17.97 1.72 3.40
CA ASN A 266 16.84 2.48 3.94
C ASN A 266 15.47 1.86 3.67
N MET A 267 15.34 0.97 2.69
CA MET A 267 14.08 0.26 2.41
C MET A 267 14.07 -1.11 3.08
N LEU A 268 13.43 -1.20 4.23
CA LEU A 268 13.38 -2.43 5.04
C LEU A 268 12.15 -3.25 4.73
N VAL A 269 12.37 -4.55 4.53
CA VAL A 269 11.29 -5.54 4.41
C VAL A 269 11.45 -6.54 5.54
N GLY A 270 10.52 -6.50 6.49
CA GLY A 270 10.45 -7.44 7.60
C GLY A 270 9.77 -8.73 7.16
N MET A 271 10.39 -9.84 7.46
CA MET A 271 9.82 -11.16 7.26
C MET A 271 10.28 -12.14 8.32
N ASP A 272 9.54 -13.21 8.44
CA ASP A 272 9.90 -14.29 9.32
C ASP A 272 11.05 -15.16 8.79
N GLN A 273 11.56 -16.04 9.64
CA GLN A 273 12.56 -17.03 9.23
C GLN A 273 11.94 -18.05 8.27
N LEU A 274 12.61 -18.28 7.15
CA LEU A 274 12.21 -19.23 6.11
C LEU A 274 12.26 -20.71 6.56
N SER A 275 12.75 -20.98 7.78
CA SER A 275 12.99 -22.32 8.30
C SER A 275 11.91 -22.89 9.22
N ASP A 276 10.78 -22.18 9.37
CA ASP A 276 9.73 -22.60 10.32
C ASP A 276 8.82 -23.67 9.69
N GLU A 277 9.10 -24.92 10.06
CA GLU A 277 8.48 -26.11 9.46
C GLU A 277 6.99 -26.23 9.72
N GLU A 278 6.44 -25.53 10.71
CA GLU A 278 5.00 -25.59 11.06
C GLU A 278 4.10 -24.73 10.16
N LYS A 279 4.71 -23.83 9.37
CA LYS A 279 3.99 -22.81 8.60
C LYS A 279 3.48 -23.24 7.24
N VAL A 280 3.88 -24.42 6.76
CA VAL A 280 3.34 -25.01 5.53
C VAL A 280 2.82 -26.40 5.83
N LYS A 281 1.55 -26.60 5.56
CA LYS A 281 0.88 -27.91 5.77
C LYS A 281 -0.06 -28.19 4.60
N ILE A 282 -0.10 -29.46 4.21
CA ILE A 282 -1.21 -30.00 3.39
C ILE A 282 -1.97 -30.92 4.34
N ARG A 283 -3.26 -30.69 4.50
CA ARG A 283 -4.11 -31.42 5.42
C ARG A 283 -5.44 -31.78 4.77
N GLU A 284 -6.08 -32.81 5.31
CA GLU A 284 -7.46 -33.12 4.99
C GLU A 284 -8.36 -31.99 5.53
N CYS A 285 -9.40 -31.65 4.79
CA CYS A 285 -10.40 -30.66 5.18
C CYS A 285 -11.76 -31.32 5.34
N ASP A 286 -12.77 -30.56 5.76
CA ASP A 286 -14.13 -31.05 5.98
C ASP A 286 -14.78 -31.59 4.68
N ASN A 287 -14.31 -31.16 3.55
CA ASN A 287 -14.69 -31.70 2.25
C ASN A 287 -13.92 -33.01 1.98
N PRO A 288 -14.57 -34.18 1.95
CA PRO A 288 -13.89 -35.49 1.82
C PRO A 288 -13.22 -35.70 0.46
N LYS A 289 -13.43 -34.80 -0.50
CA LYS A 289 -12.84 -34.88 -1.84
C LYS A 289 -11.69 -33.89 -2.04
N ALA A 290 -11.41 -33.02 -1.05
CA ALA A 290 -10.42 -31.97 -1.20
C ALA A 290 -9.32 -32.08 -0.14
N LEU A 291 -8.14 -31.60 -0.51
CA LEU A 291 -7.04 -31.32 0.41
C LEU A 291 -6.87 -29.82 0.53
N GLN A 292 -6.45 -29.35 1.70
CA GLN A 292 -6.20 -27.97 1.97
C GLN A 292 -4.69 -27.72 2.04
N PHE A 293 -4.21 -26.83 1.18
CA PHE A 293 -2.90 -26.25 1.29
C PHE A 293 -2.96 -25.02 2.23
N PHE A 294 -2.11 -25.03 3.24
CA PHE A 294 -2.00 -23.94 4.20
C PHE A 294 -0.55 -23.44 4.25
N MET A 295 -0.38 -22.14 4.16
CA MET A 295 0.90 -21.47 4.34
C MET A 295 0.69 -20.17 5.10
N CYS A 296 1.52 -19.87 6.10
CA CYS A 296 1.51 -18.58 6.79
C CYS A 296 2.90 -17.98 6.89
N MET A 297 2.97 -16.65 6.86
CA MET A 297 4.22 -15.91 7.00
C MET A 297 3.99 -14.47 7.46
N TYR A 298 4.98 -13.90 8.16
CA TYR A 298 4.94 -12.51 8.57
C TYR A 298 5.52 -11.62 7.47
N TRP A 299 4.84 -10.49 7.21
CA TRP A 299 5.29 -9.47 6.27
C TRP A 299 5.03 -8.07 6.80
N GLY A 300 5.94 -7.17 6.51
CA GLY A 300 5.82 -5.74 6.77
C GLY A 300 6.94 -4.98 6.11
N VAL A 301 6.76 -3.68 5.94
CA VAL A 301 7.78 -2.79 5.36
C VAL A 301 7.90 -1.52 6.19
N GLN A 302 9.08 -0.90 6.14
CA GLN A 302 9.34 0.39 6.77
C GLN A 302 10.55 1.07 6.13
N PHE A 303 10.59 2.41 6.16
CA PHE A 303 11.82 3.16 5.93
C PHE A 303 12.65 3.16 7.22
N GLU A 304 13.96 2.94 7.13
CA GLU A 304 14.86 3.06 8.28
C GLU A 304 14.92 4.51 8.78
N SER A 305 15.03 5.46 7.84
CA SER A 305 14.97 6.90 8.11
C SER A 305 14.21 7.64 7.00
N ILE A 306 13.51 8.71 7.38
CA ILE A 306 12.81 9.61 6.44
C ILE A 306 13.49 10.98 6.33
N ARG A 307 14.68 11.15 6.90
CA ARG A 307 15.44 12.39 6.80
C ARG A 307 15.95 12.61 5.37
N LYS A 308 16.20 13.87 5.02
CA LYS A 308 16.71 14.28 3.69
C LYS A 308 18.05 13.63 3.32
N GLU A 309 18.88 13.24 4.30
CA GLU A 309 20.17 12.57 4.12
C GLU A 309 20.01 11.09 3.70
N PHE A 310 18.81 10.52 3.84
CA PHE A 310 18.54 9.10 3.56
C PHE A 310 17.45 8.89 2.51
N LEU A 311 16.50 9.81 2.41
CA LEU A 311 15.30 9.65 1.58
C LEU A 311 14.88 10.96 0.93
N LEU A 312 14.65 10.92 -0.37
CA LEU A 312 13.85 11.90 -1.08
C LEU A 312 12.64 11.21 -1.69
N VAL A 313 11.46 11.65 -1.31
CA VAL A 313 10.20 11.25 -1.94
C VAL A 313 9.84 12.29 -2.99
N SER A 314 9.52 11.87 -4.19
CA SER A 314 8.99 12.76 -5.21
C SER A 314 7.60 12.32 -5.63
N ARG A 315 6.68 13.27 -5.76
CA ARG A 315 5.32 13.01 -6.22
C ARG A 315 4.90 13.96 -7.34
N THR A 316 3.94 13.54 -8.14
CA THR A 316 3.43 14.40 -9.21
C THR A 316 2.60 15.58 -8.66
N THR A 317 2.54 16.68 -9.42
CA THR A 317 1.72 17.86 -9.12
C THR A 317 0.22 17.62 -9.21
N ALA A 318 -0.23 16.48 -9.76
CA ALA A 318 -1.62 16.10 -9.65
C ALA A 318 -2.03 16.20 -8.17
N ALA A 319 -3.14 16.89 -7.92
CA ALA A 319 -3.71 17.02 -6.58
C ALA A 319 -3.60 15.67 -5.87
N PRO A 320 -3.30 15.62 -4.57
CA PRO A 320 -3.24 14.37 -3.88
C PRO A 320 -4.51 13.61 -4.27
N SER A 321 -4.34 12.53 -5.02
CA SER A 321 -5.38 11.52 -5.03
C SER A 321 -5.61 11.28 -3.55
N PRO A 322 -6.80 11.50 -3.03
CA PRO A 322 -7.01 11.31 -1.62
C PRO A 322 -6.33 9.99 -1.31
N THR A 323 -5.50 9.95 -0.26
CA THR A 323 -5.06 8.71 0.37
C THR A 323 -6.20 7.74 0.14
N PRO A 324 -6.00 6.50 -0.36
CA PRO A 324 -7.09 5.56 -0.34
C PRO A 324 -7.51 5.40 1.13
N THR A 325 -8.29 6.35 1.58
CA THR A 325 -9.28 6.19 2.62
C THR A 325 -10.00 4.95 2.16
N PRO A 326 -10.15 3.90 2.99
CA PRO A 326 -10.91 2.73 2.60
C PRO A 326 -12.14 3.27 1.88
N SER A 327 -12.23 3.03 0.57
CA SER A 327 -13.05 3.84 -0.34
C SER A 327 -14.48 3.35 -0.24
N GLY A 328 -15.06 3.61 0.92
CA GLY A 328 -16.47 3.53 1.15
C GLY A 328 -17.08 4.88 0.87
N SER A 329 -17.42 5.17 -0.36
CA SER A 329 -18.28 6.31 -0.64
C SER A 329 -19.69 5.98 -0.17
N VAL A 330 -20.29 6.88 0.59
CA VAL A 330 -21.74 6.87 0.80
C VAL A 330 -22.35 7.52 -0.43
N ILE A 331 -23.23 6.78 -1.11
CA ILE A 331 -23.91 7.21 -2.32
C ILE A 331 -25.40 7.40 -1.97
N GLY A 332 -25.95 8.55 -2.28
CA GLY A 332 -27.34 8.88 -2.02
C GLY A 332 -27.69 10.27 -2.56
N VAL A 333 -28.80 10.82 -2.09
CA VAL A 333 -29.19 12.19 -2.41
C VAL A 333 -28.34 13.19 -1.64
N ASN A 334 -27.98 14.30 -2.29
CA ASN A 334 -27.18 15.37 -1.67
C ASN A 334 -28.05 16.51 -1.14
N GLU A 335 -29.30 16.54 -1.58
CA GLU A 335 -30.23 17.64 -1.25
C GLU A 335 -31.65 17.09 -1.09
N ILE A 336 -32.34 17.55 -0.06
CA ILE A 336 -33.72 17.18 0.25
C ILE A 336 -34.52 18.45 0.52
N GLU A 337 -35.53 18.72 -0.31
CA GLU A 337 -36.40 19.85 -0.17
C GLU A 337 -37.74 19.43 0.49
N PHE A 338 -38.21 20.24 1.42
CA PHE A 338 -39.50 20.11 2.04
C PHE A 338 -40.34 21.39 1.82
N ALA A 339 -41.65 21.17 1.64
CA ALA A 339 -42.61 22.26 1.67
C ALA A 339 -42.75 22.80 3.10
N ALA A 340 -43.40 23.95 3.23
CA ALA A 340 -43.68 24.62 4.52
C ALA A 340 -44.48 23.78 5.52
N THR A 341 -45.20 22.77 5.07
CA THR A 341 -45.98 21.88 5.92
C THR A 341 -45.10 20.81 6.56
N ALA A 342 -45.49 20.34 7.74
CA ALA A 342 -44.84 19.17 8.36
C ALA A 342 -44.86 17.99 7.38
N GLY A 343 -43.76 17.29 7.31
CA GLY A 343 -43.62 16.16 6.39
C GLY A 343 -42.52 15.23 6.79
N ASN A 344 -42.47 14.05 6.15
CA ASN A 344 -41.37 13.13 6.26
C ASN A 344 -40.98 12.56 4.90
N ARG A 345 -39.72 12.21 4.75
CA ARG A 345 -39.17 11.58 3.57
C ARG A 345 -38.11 10.54 3.97
N THR A 346 -38.20 9.36 3.37
CA THR A 346 -37.22 8.30 3.61
C THR A 346 -36.37 8.14 2.36
N GLU A 347 -35.05 8.26 2.52
CA GLU A 347 -34.10 8.13 1.44
C GLU A 347 -33.19 6.92 1.67
N THR A 348 -32.74 6.32 0.58
CA THR A 348 -31.86 5.18 0.60
C THR A 348 -30.43 5.60 0.29
N PHE A 349 -29.52 5.22 1.16
CA PHE A 349 -28.09 5.45 1.01
C PHE A 349 -27.38 4.11 0.85
N ALA A 350 -26.41 4.05 -0.03
CA ALA A 350 -25.60 2.86 -0.25
C ALA A 350 -24.15 3.17 0.05
N THR A 351 -23.46 2.24 0.70
CA THR A 351 -22.02 2.29 0.83
C THR A 351 -21.36 1.38 -0.19
N THR A 352 -20.25 1.79 -0.77
CA THR A 352 -19.51 0.94 -1.71
C THR A 352 -18.93 -0.31 -1.03
N THR A 353 -18.85 -0.29 0.30
CA THR A 353 -18.42 -1.43 1.12
C THR A 353 -19.57 -2.35 1.55
N GLY A 354 -20.83 -1.98 1.25
CA GLY A 354 -22.02 -2.73 1.67
C GLY A 354 -22.30 -2.65 3.18
N LYS A 355 -21.65 -1.74 3.91
CA LYS A 355 -21.86 -1.53 5.36
C LYS A 355 -23.04 -0.62 5.63
N PRO A 356 -23.69 -0.74 6.82
CA PRO A 356 -24.75 0.16 7.24
C PRO A 356 -24.31 1.62 7.33
N VAL A 357 -25.27 2.54 7.23
CA VAL A 357 -25.07 3.99 7.38
C VAL A 357 -25.67 4.49 8.68
N ALA A 358 -25.10 5.57 9.20
CA ALA A 358 -25.64 6.33 10.34
C ALA A 358 -25.69 7.81 9.98
N ALA A 359 -26.72 8.51 10.46
CA ALA A 359 -26.93 9.94 10.22
C ALA A 359 -26.66 10.74 11.50
N SER A 360 -26.09 11.93 11.35
CA SER A 360 -25.93 12.92 12.40
C SER A 360 -26.22 14.32 11.87
N VAL A 361 -27.00 15.12 12.62
CA VAL A 361 -27.26 16.52 12.28
C VAL A 361 -26.05 17.34 12.70
N GLU A 362 -25.48 18.14 11.76
CA GLU A 362 -24.31 18.98 12.04
C GLU A 362 -24.65 20.45 12.29
N THR A 363 -25.84 20.91 11.85
CA THR A 363 -26.26 22.29 12.03
C THR A 363 -26.84 22.51 13.44
N GLU A 364 -26.22 23.40 14.21
CA GLU A 364 -26.67 23.75 15.56
C GLU A 364 -28.07 24.37 15.52
N GLY A 365 -28.96 23.88 16.38
CA GLY A 365 -30.37 24.33 16.45
C GLY A 365 -31.28 23.72 15.38
N ALA A 366 -30.80 22.85 14.52
CA ALA A 366 -31.67 22.17 13.54
C ALA A 366 -32.53 21.07 14.20
N ASP A 367 -32.12 20.54 15.34
CA ASP A 367 -32.90 19.52 16.08
C ASP A 367 -34.29 19.99 16.53
N ASP A 368 -34.50 21.30 16.58
CA ASP A 368 -35.84 21.88 16.92
C ASP A 368 -36.88 21.65 15.81
N TRP A 369 -36.45 21.41 14.58
CA TRP A 369 -37.36 21.29 13.43
C TRP A 369 -37.09 20.11 12.50
N LEU A 370 -35.91 19.50 12.58
CA LEU A 370 -35.46 18.36 11.76
C LEU A 370 -35.12 17.19 12.67
N GLU A 371 -35.83 16.09 12.56
CA GLU A 371 -35.51 14.81 13.20
C GLU A 371 -35.02 13.84 12.13
N VAL A 372 -33.92 13.16 12.43
CA VAL A 372 -33.30 12.21 11.51
C VAL A 372 -33.22 10.86 12.21
N GLU A 373 -33.81 9.81 11.62
CA GLU A 373 -33.96 8.49 12.17
C GLU A 373 -33.40 7.41 11.20
N ASN A 374 -32.58 6.50 11.68
CA ASN A 374 -32.17 5.33 10.93
C ASN A 374 -33.30 4.29 10.95
N VAL A 375 -33.95 4.08 9.81
CA VAL A 375 -35.08 3.12 9.68
C VAL A 375 -34.55 1.70 9.42
N SER A 376 -33.46 1.57 8.68
CA SER A 376 -32.76 0.30 8.42
C SER A 376 -31.27 0.58 8.12
N ASP A 377 -30.53 -0.48 7.86
CA ASP A 377 -29.11 -0.41 7.56
C ASP A 377 -28.74 0.62 6.45
N ASN A 378 -29.66 0.87 5.53
CA ASN A 378 -29.44 1.71 4.36
C ASN A 378 -30.51 2.81 4.19
N GLN A 379 -31.46 2.95 5.11
CA GLN A 379 -32.56 3.91 4.96
C GLN A 379 -32.60 4.88 6.13
N ILE A 380 -32.61 6.15 5.80
CA ILE A 380 -32.71 7.25 6.75
C ILE A 380 -33.95 8.04 6.48
N LYS A 381 -34.75 8.27 7.53
CA LYS A 381 -35.94 9.04 7.51
C LYS A 381 -35.70 10.45 8.05
N PHE A 382 -36.04 11.43 7.28
CA PHE A 382 -36.02 12.84 7.63
C PHE A 382 -37.44 13.29 7.94
N THR A 383 -37.66 13.88 9.10
CA THR A 383 -38.96 14.40 9.51
C THR A 383 -38.81 15.87 9.87
N VAL A 384 -39.65 16.74 9.26
CA VAL A 384 -39.62 18.17 9.52
C VAL A 384 -40.95 18.64 10.13
N THR A 385 -40.86 19.60 11.05
CA THR A 385 -42.01 20.30 11.61
C THR A 385 -42.51 21.37 10.65
N ALA A 386 -43.79 21.81 10.76
CA ALA A 386 -44.31 22.89 9.94
C ALA A 386 -43.52 24.20 10.14
N TYR A 387 -43.29 24.93 9.05
CA TYR A 387 -42.62 26.23 9.09
C TYR A 387 -43.63 27.33 8.73
N ALA A 388 -44.26 27.90 9.75
CA ALA A 388 -45.33 28.91 9.56
C ALA A 388 -44.78 30.28 9.15
N LYS A 389 -45.58 31.07 8.46
CA LYS A 389 -45.21 32.44 8.07
C LYS A 389 -44.84 33.33 9.26
N THR A 390 -45.45 33.08 10.42
CA THR A 390 -45.20 33.81 11.66
C THR A 390 -43.94 33.45 12.39
N ASP A 391 -43.28 32.34 12.00
CA ASP A 391 -42.05 31.91 12.63
C ASP A 391 -40.88 32.82 12.25
N THR A 392 -39.99 33.05 13.20
CA THR A 392 -38.78 33.86 12.98
C THR A 392 -37.64 32.96 12.53
N GLY A 393 -36.97 33.31 11.44
CA GLY A 393 -35.84 32.54 10.88
C GLY A 393 -35.66 32.79 9.41
N ASP A 394 -34.60 32.19 8.87
CA ASP A 394 -34.24 32.29 7.46
C ASP A 394 -35.25 31.57 6.55
N ASP A 395 -35.42 32.04 5.33
CA ASP A 395 -36.28 31.42 4.34
C ASP A 395 -35.52 31.17 3.04
N PRO A 396 -35.29 29.92 2.68
CA PRO A 396 -35.63 28.68 3.41
C PRO A 396 -34.74 28.45 4.64
N ARG A 397 -35.22 27.66 5.62
CA ARG A 397 -34.34 27.15 6.69
C ARG A 397 -33.57 25.92 6.18
N VAL A 398 -32.29 25.90 6.49
CA VAL A 398 -31.36 24.93 5.94
C VAL A 398 -30.63 24.20 7.07
N ALA A 399 -30.51 22.88 6.94
CA ALA A 399 -29.68 22.04 7.84
C ALA A 399 -28.77 21.11 7.06
N LYS A 400 -27.60 20.85 7.61
CA LYS A 400 -26.64 19.88 7.09
C LYS A 400 -26.67 18.62 7.94
N VAL A 401 -26.83 17.50 7.27
CA VAL A 401 -26.85 16.17 7.87
C VAL A 401 -25.72 15.35 7.28
N LYS A 402 -24.86 14.84 8.12
CA LYS A 402 -23.78 13.94 7.73
C LYS A 402 -24.24 12.50 7.80
N ILE A 403 -24.19 11.82 6.69
CA ILE A 403 -24.43 10.38 6.57
C ILE A 403 -23.07 9.67 6.47
N SER A 404 -22.75 8.86 7.47
CA SER A 404 -21.47 8.16 7.54
C SER A 404 -21.68 6.66 7.51
N ALA A 405 -20.77 5.93 6.85
CA ALA A 405 -20.69 4.49 7.02
C ALA A 405 -20.27 4.17 8.47
N ILE A 406 -20.83 3.10 9.07
CA ILE A 406 -20.54 2.73 10.47
C ILE A 406 -19.06 2.39 10.68
N ASP A 407 -18.37 1.94 9.64
CA ASP A 407 -16.93 1.64 9.65
C ASP A 407 -16.04 2.86 9.37
N GLU A 408 -16.62 4.07 9.37
CA GLU A 408 -15.94 5.34 9.07
C GLU A 408 -15.28 5.37 7.67
N SER A 409 -15.60 4.42 6.80
CA SER A 409 -15.00 4.30 5.47
C SER A 409 -15.41 5.41 4.49
N GLY A 410 -16.41 6.21 4.81
CA GLY A 410 -16.84 7.34 4.01
C GLY A 410 -18.01 8.08 4.62
N SER A 411 -18.24 9.31 4.14
CA SER A 411 -19.40 10.12 4.53
C SER A 411 -19.92 10.95 3.36
N LEU A 412 -21.20 11.32 3.42
CA LEU A 412 -21.89 12.18 2.49
C LEU A 412 -22.58 13.29 3.29
N GLU A 413 -22.40 14.53 2.89
CA GLU A 413 -23.16 15.67 3.44
C GLU A 413 -24.44 15.85 2.64
N VAL A 414 -25.57 15.85 3.34
CA VAL A 414 -26.91 16.05 2.77
C VAL A 414 -27.44 17.38 3.27
N THR A 415 -27.82 18.26 2.36
CA THR A 415 -28.48 19.54 2.67
C THR A 415 -29.97 19.31 2.73
N VAL A 416 -30.60 19.68 3.83
CA VAL A 416 -32.07 19.64 4.00
C VAL A 416 -32.59 21.06 4.04
N GLU A 417 -33.46 21.38 3.10
CA GLU A 417 -34.10 22.71 2.98
C GLU A 417 -35.60 22.64 3.19
N GLN A 418 -36.12 23.61 3.91
CA GLN A 418 -37.58 23.75 4.05
C GLN A 418 -38.03 25.20 3.79
N ALA A 419 -38.90 25.34 2.80
CA ALA A 419 -39.50 26.62 2.47
C ALA A 419 -40.47 27.09 3.56
N LYS A 420 -40.57 28.40 3.74
CA LYS A 420 -41.53 29.05 4.64
C LYS A 420 -42.91 29.17 3.98
N ALA A 421 -43.99 29.14 4.76
CA ALA A 421 -45.34 29.29 4.24
C ALA A 421 -45.55 30.70 3.65
N GLU A 422 -46.00 30.78 2.39
CA GLU A 422 -46.19 32.06 1.69
C GLU A 422 -47.48 32.79 2.09
N SER A 423 -48.55 32.11 2.56
CA SER A 423 -49.83 32.70 2.91
C SER A 423 -50.66 31.84 3.90
#